data_40531b71784e01bdaae0b7c6ce463680
#
_entry.id   40531b71784e01bdaae0b7c6ce463680
#
_cell.length_a   1.000
_cell.length_b   1.000
_cell.length_c   1.000
_cell.angle_alpha   90.00
_cell.angle_beta   90.00
_cell.angle_gamma   90.00
#
_symmetry.space_group_name_H-M   'P 1'
#
loop_
_entity.id
_entity.type
_entity.pdbx_description
1 polymer ?
#
loop_
_entity_poly.entity_id
_entity_poly.type
_entity_poly.pdbx_seq_one_letter_code
_entity_poly.pdbx_strand_id
1 'polypeptide(L)'
;HAQRVAAKVWTDCVRDGIMTKKELENFMEQHGVWTKGKMAEQDSIVKEIQSLEKKLFLGKRGSKMKVSEAKKIALKMRERRVDLRTLIAEKIELEQNSAESLSDNAKFDYLVANCTFKENGEDVYYSSVEEYEHNSDDPVAFAAAASLAEMLYAVDKNFEAKLPENQFLLKAKLVDVEDLSLVDKKGNRVDSEGRKINEFGHYVDDDGNRIDVDGNPLDEDGNYIPQLTYTADNGRAVKLKTEDAKEPADKVVEDESES
;
A
#
# COMPACT_ATOMS: atom_id res chain seq x y z
N HIS A 1 25.14 -24.15 -9.68
CA HIS A 1 25.59 -23.10 -10.60
C HIS A 1 25.23 -21.70 -10.08
N ALA A 2 24.00 -21.41 -9.67
CA ALA A 2 23.57 -20.11 -9.20
C ALA A 2 24.48 -19.50 -8.10
N GLN A 3 24.94 -20.33 -7.14
CA GLN A 3 25.88 -19.88 -6.10
C GLN A 3 27.25 -19.45 -6.64
N ARG A 4 27.69 -20.06 -7.75
CA ARG A 4 28.93 -19.65 -8.42
C ARG A 4 28.77 -18.32 -9.16
N VAL A 5 27.62 -18.11 -9.76
CA VAL A 5 27.26 -16.82 -10.39
C VAL A 5 27.29 -15.72 -9.35
N ALA A 6 26.60 -15.90 -8.22
CA ALA A 6 26.62 -14.96 -7.11
C ALA A 6 28.05 -14.64 -6.63
N ALA A 7 28.85 -15.67 -6.35
CA ALA A 7 30.22 -15.49 -5.87
C ALA A 7 31.12 -14.73 -6.89
N LYS A 8 30.92 -15.00 -8.18
CA LYS A 8 31.65 -14.29 -9.25
C LYS A 8 31.23 -12.82 -9.27
N VAL A 9 29.93 -12.54 -9.33
CA VAL A 9 29.42 -11.16 -9.36
C VAL A 9 29.88 -10.38 -8.14
N TRP A 10 29.78 -10.97 -6.94
CA TRP A 10 30.25 -10.33 -5.72
C TRP A 10 31.74 -9.97 -5.80
N THR A 11 32.57 -10.92 -6.28
CA THR A 11 34.03 -10.69 -6.43
C THR A 11 34.33 -9.58 -7.43
N ASP A 12 33.59 -9.59 -8.56
CA ASP A 12 33.75 -8.56 -9.60
C ASP A 12 33.30 -7.17 -9.07
N CYS A 13 32.17 -7.10 -8.36
CA CYS A 13 31.69 -5.87 -7.71
C CYS A 13 32.74 -5.28 -6.74
N VAL A 14 33.30 -6.11 -5.85
CA VAL A 14 34.30 -5.66 -4.88
C VAL A 14 35.60 -5.19 -5.59
N ARG A 15 36.03 -5.92 -6.62
CA ARG A 15 37.21 -5.53 -7.43
C ARG A 15 36.97 -4.19 -8.13
N ASP A 16 35.74 -3.94 -8.60
CA ASP A 16 35.37 -2.72 -9.31
C ASP A 16 35.06 -1.55 -8.35
N GLY A 17 35.24 -1.75 -7.04
CA GLY A 17 35.10 -0.72 -6.00
C GLY A 17 33.66 -0.50 -5.51
N ILE A 18 32.74 -1.41 -5.81
CA ILE A 18 31.39 -1.38 -5.25
C ILE A 18 31.45 -1.78 -3.77
N MET A 19 30.86 -0.95 -2.93
CA MET A 19 30.86 -1.17 -1.48
C MET A 19 30.09 -2.43 -1.10
N THR A 20 30.62 -3.16 -0.14
CA THR A 20 29.85 -4.19 0.58
C THR A 20 28.78 -3.53 1.45
N LYS A 21 27.74 -4.28 1.85
CA LYS A 21 26.72 -3.77 2.78
C LYS A 21 27.32 -3.14 4.04
N LYS A 22 28.37 -3.76 4.58
CA LYS A 22 29.04 -3.27 5.78
C LYS A 22 29.80 -1.95 5.55
N GLU A 23 30.48 -1.82 4.43
CA GLU A 23 31.17 -0.56 4.08
C GLU A 23 30.16 0.54 3.79
N LEU A 24 29.09 0.20 3.07
CA LEU A 24 27.99 1.12 2.79
C LEU A 24 27.27 1.57 4.06
N GLU A 25 27.01 0.69 5.02
CA GLU A 25 26.42 1.02 6.32
C GLU A 25 27.30 2.02 7.08
N ASN A 26 28.62 1.79 7.12
CA ASN A 26 29.58 2.71 7.74
C ASN A 26 29.61 4.08 7.02
N PHE A 27 29.58 4.05 5.69
CA PHE A 27 29.53 5.26 4.87
C PHE A 27 28.27 6.07 5.14
N MET A 28 27.10 5.41 5.13
CA MET A 28 25.80 6.03 5.40
C MET A 28 25.72 6.63 6.81
N GLU A 29 26.30 5.94 7.81
CA GLU A 29 26.38 6.46 9.19
C GLU A 29 27.25 7.72 9.26
N GLN A 30 28.44 7.71 8.65
CA GLN A 30 29.36 8.84 8.64
C GLN A 30 28.79 10.08 7.94
N HIS A 31 27.99 9.88 6.88
CA HIS A 31 27.39 10.96 6.10
C HIS A 31 25.95 11.33 6.57
N GLY A 32 25.47 10.72 7.64
CA GLY A 32 24.15 11.03 8.20
C GLY A 32 22.96 10.56 7.36
N VAL A 33 23.17 9.68 6.37
CA VAL A 33 22.13 9.14 5.50
C VAL A 33 21.30 8.09 6.24
N TRP A 34 21.97 7.12 6.87
CA TRP A 34 21.35 6.11 7.72
C TRP A 34 22.02 6.10 9.09
N THR A 35 21.41 6.77 10.06
CA THR A 35 22.02 7.02 11.37
C THR A 35 21.64 5.94 12.40
N LYS A 36 22.42 5.88 13.48
CA LYS A 36 22.05 5.10 14.69
C LYS A 36 20.65 5.48 15.22
N GLY A 37 20.22 6.74 15.00
CA GLY A 37 18.89 7.20 15.33
C GLY A 37 17.80 6.45 14.58
N LYS A 38 17.94 6.27 13.25
CA LYS A 38 16.99 5.48 12.43
C LYS A 38 16.94 4.00 12.84
N MET A 39 18.11 3.41 13.17
CA MET A 39 18.14 2.04 13.70
C MET A 39 17.43 1.94 15.05
N ALA A 40 17.66 2.89 15.94
CA ALA A 40 16.96 2.93 17.24
C ALA A 40 15.45 3.17 17.09
N GLU A 41 15.04 3.96 16.08
CA GLU A 41 13.63 4.16 15.73
C GLU A 41 12.99 2.86 15.24
N GLN A 42 13.64 2.13 14.34
CA GLN A 42 13.18 0.81 13.88
C GLN A 42 12.99 -0.15 15.06
N ASP A 43 13.97 -0.25 15.94
CA ASP A 43 13.91 -1.09 17.15
C ASP A 43 12.78 -0.65 18.08
N SER A 44 12.57 0.65 18.22
CA SER A 44 11.49 1.21 19.05
C SER A 44 10.12 0.83 18.50
N ILE A 45 9.92 0.94 17.18
CA ILE A 45 8.66 0.55 16.53
C ILE A 45 8.39 -0.95 16.71
N VAL A 46 9.40 -1.80 16.52
CA VAL A 46 9.25 -3.26 16.76
C VAL A 46 8.83 -3.55 18.21
N LYS A 47 9.47 -2.91 19.19
CA LYS A 47 9.11 -3.05 20.61
C LYS A 47 7.71 -2.54 20.91
N GLU A 48 7.31 -1.42 20.28
CA GLU A 48 5.95 -0.88 20.42
C GLU A 48 4.92 -1.88 19.88
N ILE A 49 5.12 -2.42 18.68
CA ILE A 49 4.23 -3.45 18.10
C ILE A 49 4.11 -4.65 19.03
N GLN A 50 5.22 -5.19 19.55
CA GLN A 50 5.19 -6.31 20.49
C GLN A 50 4.44 -5.98 21.78
N SER A 51 4.58 -4.74 22.28
CA SER A 51 3.86 -4.29 23.47
C SER A 51 2.36 -4.17 23.21
N LEU A 52 1.96 -3.64 22.06
CA LEU A 52 0.57 -3.52 21.63
C LEU A 52 -0.06 -4.90 21.42
N GLU A 53 0.68 -5.84 20.80
CA GLU A 53 0.26 -7.22 20.64
C GLU A 53 -0.03 -7.90 21.97
N LYS A 54 0.90 -7.79 22.95
CA LYS A 54 0.68 -8.28 24.29
C LYS A 54 -0.55 -7.69 24.96
N LYS A 55 -0.80 -6.38 24.78
CA LYS A 55 -2.01 -5.71 25.29
C LYS A 55 -3.27 -6.25 24.62
N LEU A 56 -3.24 -6.48 23.30
CA LEU A 56 -4.38 -6.98 22.54
C LEU A 56 -4.78 -8.39 22.97
N PHE A 57 -3.81 -9.29 23.20
CA PHE A 57 -4.07 -10.67 23.57
C PHE A 57 -4.32 -10.89 25.07
N LEU A 58 -3.55 -10.21 25.93
CA LEU A 58 -3.62 -10.45 27.37
C LEU A 58 -4.66 -9.56 28.07
N GLY A 59 -5.07 -8.46 27.41
CA GLY A 59 -5.91 -7.46 28.06
C GLY A 59 -5.26 -6.84 29.32
N LYS A 60 -6.06 -6.15 30.10
CA LYS A 60 -5.67 -5.82 31.48
C LYS A 60 -5.97 -7.01 32.38
N ARG A 61 -5.01 -7.46 33.18
CA ARG A 61 -5.20 -8.56 34.15
C ARG A 61 -6.50 -8.36 34.92
N GLY A 62 -7.46 -9.28 34.75
CA GLY A 62 -8.73 -9.28 35.48
C GLY A 62 -9.88 -8.48 34.91
N SER A 63 -9.71 -7.80 33.75
CA SER A 63 -10.78 -7.06 33.09
C SER A 63 -10.86 -7.41 31.61
N LYS A 64 -12.07 -7.72 31.11
CA LYS A 64 -12.32 -7.87 29.67
C LYS A 64 -12.16 -6.51 28.98
N MET A 65 -11.24 -6.43 28.01
CA MET A 65 -11.08 -5.23 27.20
C MET A 65 -12.33 -4.96 26.35
N LYS A 66 -12.75 -3.70 26.26
CA LYS A 66 -13.86 -3.32 25.37
C LYS A 66 -13.41 -3.45 23.91
N VAL A 67 -14.31 -3.86 23.02
CA VAL A 67 -14.03 -3.98 21.57
C VAL A 67 -13.53 -2.67 20.98
N SER A 68 -14.06 -1.53 21.43
CA SER A 68 -13.61 -0.20 20.99
C SER A 68 -12.15 0.11 21.38
N GLU A 69 -11.71 -0.32 22.58
CA GLU A 69 -10.33 -0.15 23.03
C GLU A 69 -9.40 -1.10 22.27
N ALA A 70 -9.82 -2.35 22.07
CA ALA A 70 -9.08 -3.32 21.27
C ALA A 70 -8.96 -2.89 19.78
N LYS A 71 -10.03 -2.28 19.19
CA LYS A 71 -9.97 -1.69 17.85
C LYS A 71 -8.88 -0.62 17.77
N LYS A 72 -8.81 0.31 18.73
CA LYS A 72 -7.77 1.35 18.75
C LYS A 72 -6.36 0.76 18.79
N ILE A 73 -6.15 -0.29 19.59
CA ILE A 73 -4.85 -0.99 19.66
C ILE A 73 -4.52 -1.64 18.32
N ALA A 74 -5.47 -2.35 17.70
CA ALA A 74 -5.26 -3.00 16.43
C ALA A 74 -4.95 -1.99 15.30
N LEU A 75 -5.66 -0.86 15.25
CA LEU A 75 -5.39 0.22 14.29
C LEU A 75 -4.00 0.84 14.52
N LYS A 76 -3.60 1.06 15.79
CA LYS A 76 -2.26 1.54 16.11
C LYS A 76 -1.17 0.56 15.68
N MET A 77 -1.42 -0.76 15.81
CA MET A 77 -0.48 -1.77 15.31
C MET A 77 -0.34 -1.70 13.78
N ARG A 78 -1.45 -1.53 13.05
CA ARG A 78 -1.41 -1.33 11.58
C ARG A 78 -0.56 -0.11 11.21
N GLU A 79 -0.79 1.03 11.86
CA GLU A 79 -0.01 2.25 11.65
C GLU A 79 1.49 1.99 11.87
N ARG A 80 1.85 1.40 13.03
CA ARG A 80 3.25 1.10 13.31
C ARG A 80 3.88 0.11 12.33
N ARG A 81 3.11 -0.83 11.76
CA ARG A 81 3.62 -1.71 10.70
C ARG A 81 3.86 -0.98 9.38
N VAL A 82 3.04 0.03 9.06
CA VAL A 82 3.28 0.89 7.90
C VAL A 82 4.59 1.66 8.11
N ASP A 83 4.79 2.29 9.28
CA ASP A 83 6.02 3.02 9.59
C ASP A 83 7.25 2.11 9.50
N LEU A 84 7.15 0.90 10.07
CA LEU A 84 8.22 -0.10 10.00
C LEU A 84 8.55 -0.49 8.55
N ARG A 85 7.53 -0.74 7.72
CA ARG A 85 7.71 -1.06 6.30
C ARG A 85 8.38 0.09 5.54
N THR A 86 8.00 1.33 5.82
CA THR A 86 8.61 2.52 5.21
C THR A 86 10.10 2.62 5.55
N LEU A 87 10.47 2.45 6.82
CA LEU A 87 11.87 2.45 7.24
C LEU A 87 12.68 1.29 6.61
N ILE A 88 12.09 0.10 6.54
CA ILE A 88 12.74 -1.05 5.91
C ILE A 88 12.92 -0.82 4.41
N ALA A 89 11.90 -0.28 3.72
CA ALA A 89 11.98 0.02 2.30
C ALA A 89 13.07 1.06 2.00
N GLU A 90 13.14 2.12 2.81
CA GLU A 90 14.22 3.13 2.70
C GLU A 90 15.61 2.49 2.87
N LYS A 91 15.77 1.60 3.83
CA LYS A 91 17.04 0.89 4.03
C LYS A 91 17.38 0.00 2.83
N ILE A 92 16.41 -0.75 2.30
CA ILE A 92 16.60 -1.62 1.13
C ILE A 92 17.00 -0.79 -0.09
N GLU A 93 16.34 0.35 -0.32
CA GLU A 93 16.66 1.25 -1.42
C GLU A 93 18.11 1.74 -1.35
N LEU A 94 18.57 2.10 -0.16
CA LEU A 94 19.96 2.51 0.05
C LEU A 94 20.96 1.37 -0.19
N GLU A 95 20.62 0.13 0.16
CA GLU A 95 21.50 -1.03 0.06
C GLU A 95 21.43 -1.77 -1.30
N GLN A 96 20.49 -1.41 -2.18
CA GLN A 96 20.23 -2.15 -3.43
C GLN A 96 21.44 -2.27 -4.36
N ASN A 97 22.35 -1.30 -4.32
CA ASN A 97 23.56 -1.26 -5.14
C ASN A 97 24.82 -1.76 -4.38
N SER A 98 24.66 -2.43 -3.26
CA SER A 98 25.79 -3.10 -2.58
C SER A 98 26.23 -4.36 -3.32
N ALA A 99 27.47 -4.78 -3.12
CA ALA A 99 28.03 -5.99 -3.74
C ALA A 99 27.18 -7.23 -3.42
N GLU A 100 26.68 -7.36 -2.20
CA GLU A 100 25.80 -8.45 -1.79
C GLU A 100 24.44 -8.40 -2.50
N SER A 101 23.82 -7.22 -2.61
CA SER A 101 22.50 -7.09 -3.27
C SER A 101 22.62 -7.37 -4.77
N LEU A 102 23.65 -6.88 -5.44
CA LEU A 102 23.90 -7.16 -6.86
C LEU A 102 24.19 -8.65 -7.09
N SER A 103 24.93 -9.28 -6.20
CA SER A 103 25.21 -10.72 -6.24
C SER A 103 23.95 -11.57 -6.05
N ASP A 104 23.09 -11.19 -5.09
CA ASP A 104 21.83 -11.89 -4.84
C ASP A 104 20.85 -11.71 -6.00
N ASN A 105 20.78 -10.52 -6.62
CA ASN A 105 20.00 -10.29 -7.82
C ASN A 105 20.47 -11.17 -8.99
N ALA A 106 21.77 -11.17 -9.28
CA ALA A 106 22.34 -12.02 -10.36
C ALA A 106 22.07 -13.51 -10.13
N LYS A 107 22.09 -13.97 -8.87
CA LYS A 107 21.72 -15.34 -8.52
C LYS A 107 20.24 -15.61 -8.79
N PHE A 108 19.37 -14.65 -8.45
CA PHE A 108 17.94 -14.76 -8.67
C PHE A 108 17.63 -14.80 -10.16
N ASP A 109 18.18 -13.87 -10.94
CA ASP A 109 18.01 -13.81 -12.41
C ASP A 109 18.49 -15.10 -13.09
N TYR A 110 19.64 -15.63 -12.65
CA TYR A 110 20.13 -16.92 -13.10
C TYR A 110 19.11 -18.04 -12.84
N LEU A 111 18.50 -18.06 -11.65
CA LEU A 111 17.51 -19.08 -11.31
C LEU A 111 16.24 -18.91 -12.13
N VAL A 112 15.73 -17.69 -12.32
CA VAL A 112 14.55 -17.45 -13.17
C VAL A 112 14.82 -17.94 -14.59
N ALA A 113 15.93 -17.51 -15.20
CA ALA A 113 16.25 -17.88 -16.57
C ALA A 113 16.36 -19.40 -16.77
N ASN A 114 16.97 -20.13 -15.82
CA ASN A 114 17.24 -21.56 -15.96
C ASN A 114 16.15 -22.46 -15.39
N CYS A 115 15.19 -21.93 -14.62
CA CYS A 115 14.11 -22.71 -14.03
C CYS A 115 12.73 -22.39 -14.65
N THR A 116 12.67 -21.52 -15.65
CA THR A 116 11.46 -21.27 -16.44
C THR A 116 11.45 -22.16 -17.66
N PHE A 117 10.49 -23.07 -17.74
CA PHE A 117 10.36 -24.04 -18.82
C PHE A 117 9.16 -23.69 -19.71
N LYS A 118 9.23 -24.13 -20.98
CA LYS A 118 8.10 -24.10 -21.91
C LYS A 118 7.02 -25.11 -21.48
N GLU A 119 5.85 -25.04 -22.07
CA GLU A 119 4.71 -25.92 -21.74
C GLU A 119 5.03 -27.42 -21.80
N ASN A 120 6.01 -27.81 -22.64
CA ASN A 120 6.46 -29.20 -22.74
C ASN A 120 7.22 -29.69 -21.48
N GLY A 121 7.65 -28.78 -20.59
CA GLY A 121 8.38 -29.09 -19.37
C GLY A 121 9.81 -29.58 -19.55
N GLU A 122 10.31 -29.65 -20.77
CA GLU A 122 11.66 -30.16 -21.12
C GLU A 122 12.59 -29.02 -21.54
N ASP A 123 12.11 -28.12 -22.36
CA ASP A 123 12.91 -27.01 -22.88
C ASP A 123 12.83 -25.78 -21.96
N VAL A 124 13.99 -25.19 -21.66
CA VAL A 124 14.02 -23.90 -20.97
C VAL A 124 13.38 -22.81 -21.83
N TYR A 125 12.72 -21.88 -21.21
CA TYR A 125 12.04 -20.78 -21.90
C TYR A 125 13.05 -19.75 -22.42
N TYR A 126 14.03 -19.37 -21.60
CA TYR A 126 15.10 -18.44 -21.95
C TYR A 126 16.37 -19.19 -22.32
N SER A 127 17.02 -18.85 -23.42
CA SER A 127 18.27 -19.48 -23.85
C SER A 127 19.48 -19.03 -23.03
N SER A 128 19.38 -17.87 -22.37
CA SER A 128 20.42 -17.32 -21.51
C SER A 128 19.86 -16.35 -20.47
N VAL A 129 20.68 -15.93 -19.50
CA VAL A 129 20.32 -14.90 -18.51
C VAL A 129 20.14 -13.56 -19.19
N GLU A 130 20.99 -13.23 -20.14
CA GLU A 130 20.93 -11.99 -20.92
C GLU A 130 19.60 -11.87 -21.70
N GLU A 131 19.09 -12.99 -22.23
CA GLU A 131 17.77 -13.01 -22.89
C GLU A 131 16.66 -12.72 -21.90
N TYR A 132 16.72 -13.29 -20.69
CA TYR A 132 15.77 -13.00 -19.61
C TYR A 132 15.81 -11.52 -19.20
N GLU A 133 17.01 -10.98 -18.99
CA GLU A 133 17.20 -9.57 -18.61
C GLU A 133 16.66 -8.61 -19.68
N HIS A 134 16.88 -8.92 -20.98
CA HIS A 134 16.33 -8.13 -22.09
C HIS A 134 14.81 -8.17 -22.17
N ASN A 135 14.18 -9.24 -21.72
CA ASN A 135 12.74 -9.45 -21.72
C ASN A 135 12.12 -9.32 -20.31
N SER A 136 12.79 -8.63 -19.40
CA SER A 136 12.33 -8.50 -18.00
C SER A 136 10.95 -7.84 -17.86
N ASP A 137 10.53 -7.04 -18.84
CA ASP A 137 9.21 -6.39 -18.91
C ASP A 137 8.11 -7.31 -19.48
N ASP A 138 8.45 -8.52 -19.93
CA ASP A 138 7.48 -9.49 -20.45
C ASP A 138 6.62 -10.05 -19.28
N PRO A 139 5.29 -10.18 -19.46
CA PRO A 139 4.41 -10.84 -18.50
C PRO A 139 4.89 -12.22 -18.05
N VAL A 140 5.54 -12.99 -18.93
CA VAL A 140 6.11 -14.31 -18.60
C VAL A 140 7.30 -14.16 -17.64
N ALA A 141 8.19 -13.20 -17.86
CA ALA A 141 9.31 -12.92 -16.97
C ALA A 141 8.83 -12.54 -15.58
N PHE A 142 7.84 -11.63 -15.51
CA PHE A 142 7.24 -11.23 -14.24
C PHE A 142 6.58 -12.40 -13.50
N ALA A 143 5.80 -13.22 -14.20
CA ALA A 143 5.12 -14.38 -13.60
C ALA A 143 6.13 -15.42 -13.10
N ALA A 144 7.20 -15.69 -13.86
CA ALA A 144 8.27 -16.61 -13.50
C ALA A 144 9.03 -16.11 -12.26
N ALA A 145 9.43 -14.84 -12.24
CA ALA A 145 10.10 -14.21 -11.11
C ALA A 145 9.22 -14.24 -9.85
N ALA A 146 7.93 -13.89 -9.97
CA ALA A 146 6.99 -13.94 -8.85
C ALA A 146 6.81 -15.35 -8.29
N SER A 147 6.70 -16.36 -9.17
CA SER A 147 6.58 -17.77 -8.78
C SER A 147 7.84 -18.28 -8.09
N LEU A 148 9.00 -17.92 -8.59
CA LEU A 148 10.28 -18.30 -7.97
C LEU A 148 10.45 -17.62 -6.61
N ALA A 149 10.10 -16.33 -6.49
CA ALA A 149 10.15 -15.60 -5.23
C ALA A 149 9.21 -16.23 -4.20
N GLU A 150 7.98 -16.62 -4.60
CA GLU A 150 7.04 -17.32 -3.73
C GLU A 150 7.63 -18.64 -3.20
N MET A 151 8.30 -19.42 -4.07
CA MET A 151 8.93 -20.68 -3.69
C MET A 151 10.16 -20.49 -2.79
N LEU A 152 11.02 -19.53 -3.09
CA LEU A 152 12.29 -19.33 -2.37
C LEU A 152 12.09 -18.66 -1.01
N TYR A 153 11.17 -17.69 -0.95
CA TYR A 153 10.97 -16.87 0.25
C TYR A 153 9.72 -17.26 1.03
N ALA A 154 9.02 -18.32 0.61
CA ALA A 154 7.78 -18.80 1.23
C ALA A 154 6.79 -17.65 1.45
N VAL A 155 6.61 -16.78 0.45
CA VAL A 155 5.74 -15.61 0.55
C VAL A 155 4.31 -16.11 0.74
N ASP A 156 3.78 -15.91 1.93
CA ASP A 156 2.40 -16.27 2.25
C ASP A 156 1.46 -15.16 1.77
N LYS A 157 0.67 -15.45 0.73
CA LYS A 157 -0.32 -14.51 0.19
C LYS A 157 -1.32 -14.02 1.24
N ASN A 158 -1.53 -14.82 2.29
CA ASN A 158 -2.42 -14.50 3.40
C ASN A 158 -1.68 -13.96 4.62
N PHE A 159 -0.41 -13.57 4.48
CA PHE A 159 0.40 -13.09 5.61
C PHE A 159 -0.28 -11.94 6.37
N GLU A 160 -0.83 -10.96 5.66
CA GLU A 160 -1.50 -9.82 6.29
C GLU A 160 -2.72 -10.23 7.10
N ALA A 161 -3.54 -11.15 6.59
CA ALA A 161 -4.69 -11.66 7.33
C ALA A 161 -4.30 -12.43 8.60
N LYS A 162 -3.10 -13.02 8.64
CA LYS A 162 -2.56 -13.75 9.79
C LYS A 162 -1.94 -12.85 10.87
N LEU A 163 -1.75 -11.57 10.59
CA LEU A 163 -1.26 -10.62 11.59
C LEU A 163 -2.24 -10.52 12.77
N PRO A 164 -1.73 -10.43 14.02
CA PRO A 164 -2.56 -10.42 15.23
C PRO A 164 -3.68 -9.38 15.22
N GLU A 165 -3.37 -8.19 14.81
CA GLU A 165 -4.33 -7.08 14.67
C GLU A 165 -5.42 -7.38 13.65
N ASN A 166 -5.06 -7.96 12.50
CA ASN A 166 -6.00 -8.28 11.44
C ASN A 166 -6.89 -9.46 11.83
N GLN A 167 -6.34 -10.46 12.49
CA GLN A 167 -7.14 -11.56 13.06
C GLN A 167 -8.17 -11.07 14.07
N PHE A 168 -7.78 -10.10 14.93
CA PHE A 168 -8.73 -9.49 15.86
C PHE A 168 -9.83 -8.74 15.10
N LEU A 169 -9.47 -7.90 14.14
CA LEU A 169 -10.42 -7.10 13.37
C LEU A 169 -11.37 -7.98 12.55
N LEU A 170 -10.90 -9.07 11.94
CA LEU A 170 -11.72 -10.06 11.24
C LEU A 170 -12.71 -10.75 12.20
N LYS A 171 -12.25 -11.23 13.34
CA LYS A 171 -13.11 -11.85 14.36
C LYS A 171 -14.16 -10.89 14.91
N ALA A 172 -13.83 -9.62 15.01
CA ALA A 172 -14.74 -8.57 15.47
C ALA A 172 -15.67 -8.03 14.36
N LYS A 173 -15.53 -8.51 13.10
CA LYS A 173 -16.26 -8.05 11.91
C LYS A 173 -16.13 -6.54 11.70
N LEU A 174 -14.93 -6.02 11.87
CA LEU A 174 -14.58 -4.60 11.72
C LEU A 174 -13.83 -4.32 10.40
N VAL A 175 -13.54 -5.37 9.64
CA VAL A 175 -12.87 -5.30 8.33
C VAL A 175 -13.56 -6.25 7.35
N ASP A 176 -13.43 -5.92 6.08
CA ASP A 176 -13.77 -6.80 4.97
C ASP A 176 -12.81 -8.01 4.94
N VAL A 177 -13.30 -9.16 4.47
CA VAL A 177 -12.53 -10.41 4.45
C VAL A 177 -11.56 -10.46 3.27
N GLU A 178 -11.90 -9.78 2.17
CA GLU A 178 -11.13 -9.87 0.92
C GLU A 178 -9.90 -8.95 0.95
N ASP A 179 -10.09 -7.69 1.36
CA ASP A 179 -9.05 -6.67 1.28
C ASP A 179 -8.63 -6.07 2.64
N LEU A 180 -9.23 -6.53 3.73
CA LEU A 180 -8.98 -6.07 5.10
C LEU A 180 -9.28 -4.57 5.32
N SER A 181 -10.05 -3.93 4.43
CA SER A 181 -10.51 -2.55 4.61
C SER A 181 -11.46 -2.46 5.81
N LEU A 182 -11.40 -1.34 6.51
CA LEU A 182 -12.30 -1.12 7.66
C LEU A 182 -13.74 -0.98 7.17
N VAL A 183 -14.66 -1.63 7.90
CA VAL A 183 -16.09 -1.54 7.62
C VAL A 183 -16.89 -1.17 8.88
N ASP A 184 -18.02 -0.50 8.66
CA ASP A 184 -19.02 -0.24 9.67
C ASP A 184 -19.93 -1.48 9.91
N LYS A 185 -20.91 -1.35 10.80
CA LYS A 185 -21.87 -2.45 11.08
C LYS A 185 -22.78 -2.80 9.90
N LYS A 186 -22.87 -1.92 8.90
CA LYS A 186 -23.69 -2.12 7.69
C LYS A 186 -22.87 -2.70 6.53
N GLY A 187 -21.54 -2.81 6.71
CA GLY A 187 -20.61 -3.26 5.69
C GLY A 187 -20.07 -2.14 4.78
N ASN A 188 -20.36 -0.87 5.06
CA ASN A 188 -19.78 0.24 4.30
C ASN A 188 -18.32 0.43 4.69
N ARG A 189 -17.46 0.73 3.71
CA ARG A 189 -16.07 1.09 3.96
C ARG A 189 -15.98 2.39 4.78
N VAL A 190 -15.09 2.38 5.76
CA VAL A 190 -14.86 3.53 6.64
C VAL A 190 -13.38 3.74 6.89
N ASP A 191 -13.02 4.97 7.24
CA ASP A 191 -11.67 5.29 7.72
C ASP A 191 -11.45 4.86 9.19
N SER A 192 -10.30 5.20 9.76
CA SER A 192 -9.96 4.90 11.16
C SER A 192 -10.90 5.55 12.17
N GLU A 193 -11.51 6.68 11.81
CA GLU A 193 -12.45 7.45 12.64
C GLU A 193 -13.90 7.01 12.45
N GLY A 194 -14.18 6.20 11.45
CA GLY A 194 -15.50 5.64 11.16
C GLY A 194 -16.31 6.48 10.16
N ARG A 195 -15.66 7.41 9.44
CA ARG A 195 -16.28 8.18 8.36
C ARG A 195 -16.32 7.31 7.10
N LYS A 196 -17.41 7.39 6.34
CA LYS A 196 -17.59 6.61 5.13
C LYS A 196 -16.61 7.04 4.04
N ILE A 197 -16.03 6.06 3.36
CA ILE A 197 -15.16 6.25 2.20
C ILE A 197 -15.60 5.31 1.07
N ASN A 198 -15.31 5.72 -0.18
CA ASN A 198 -15.47 4.84 -1.34
C ASN A 198 -14.26 3.93 -1.54
N GLU A 199 -14.24 3.13 -2.60
CA GLU A 199 -13.15 2.23 -2.96
C GLU A 199 -11.81 2.95 -3.24
N PHE A 200 -11.87 4.23 -3.62
CA PHE A 200 -10.70 5.08 -3.87
C PHE A 200 -10.20 5.81 -2.61
N GLY A 201 -10.88 5.63 -1.46
CA GLY A 201 -10.53 6.29 -0.20
C GLY A 201 -11.06 7.71 -0.06
N HIS A 202 -11.94 8.19 -0.96
CA HIS A 202 -12.58 9.50 -0.85
C HIS A 202 -13.77 9.43 0.11
N TYR A 203 -13.95 10.49 0.91
CA TYR A 203 -15.11 10.61 1.78
C TYR A 203 -16.40 10.70 0.96
N VAL A 204 -17.44 10.03 1.44
CA VAL A 204 -18.76 10.01 0.81
C VAL A 204 -19.87 10.21 1.85
N ASP A 205 -20.96 10.85 1.42
CA ASP A 205 -22.17 10.99 2.21
C ASP A 205 -22.97 9.66 2.25
N ASP A 206 -24.18 9.70 2.82
CA ASP A 206 -25.05 8.52 2.92
C ASP A 206 -25.58 8.04 1.56
N ASP A 207 -25.60 8.89 0.57
CA ASP A 207 -26.08 8.62 -0.79
C ASP A 207 -24.90 8.20 -1.72
N GLY A 208 -23.66 8.24 -1.24
CA GLY A 208 -22.46 7.86 -1.97
C GLY A 208 -21.80 9.01 -2.77
N ASN A 209 -22.29 10.25 -2.62
CA ASN A 209 -21.67 11.40 -3.27
C ASN A 209 -20.38 11.79 -2.56
N ARG A 210 -19.39 12.25 -3.35
CA ARG A 210 -18.10 12.68 -2.82
C ARG A 210 -18.22 13.96 -1.99
N ILE A 211 -17.62 13.96 -0.82
CA ILE A 211 -17.56 15.09 0.10
C ILE A 211 -16.14 15.33 0.58
N ASP A 212 -15.87 16.51 1.11
CA ASP A 212 -14.62 16.77 1.83
C ASP A 212 -14.70 16.29 3.29
N VAL A 213 -13.64 16.52 4.06
CA VAL A 213 -13.53 16.14 5.47
C VAL A 213 -14.58 16.84 6.36
N ASP A 214 -15.05 18.01 5.93
CA ASP A 214 -16.05 18.83 6.64
C ASP A 214 -17.48 18.54 6.18
N GLY A 215 -17.66 17.65 5.18
CA GLY A 215 -18.96 17.24 4.64
C GLY A 215 -19.48 18.14 3.50
N ASN A 216 -18.63 18.98 2.91
CA ASN A 216 -19.03 19.78 1.76
C ASN A 216 -19.00 18.93 0.49
N PRO A 217 -20.00 19.04 -0.41
CA PRO A 217 -20.07 18.24 -1.62
C PRO A 217 -18.97 18.62 -2.62
N LEU A 218 -18.38 17.58 -3.23
CA LEU A 218 -17.36 17.68 -4.25
C LEU A 218 -17.86 17.00 -5.53
N ASP A 219 -17.42 17.52 -6.70
CA ASP A 219 -17.60 16.84 -7.97
C ASP A 219 -16.64 15.63 -8.14
N GLU A 220 -16.70 14.96 -9.28
CA GLU A 220 -15.85 13.79 -9.58
C GLU A 220 -14.34 14.16 -9.60
N ASP A 221 -14.02 15.38 -9.98
CA ASP A 221 -12.65 15.90 -10.04
C ASP A 221 -12.15 16.42 -8.68
N GLY A 222 -13.04 16.52 -7.68
CA GLY A 222 -12.72 16.97 -6.32
C GLY A 222 -12.83 18.47 -6.11
N ASN A 223 -13.48 19.18 -7.04
CA ASN A 223 -13.79 20.60 -6.86
C ASN A 223 -15.07 20.78 -6.06
N TYR A 224 -15.19 21.90 -5.35
CA TYR A 224 -16.40 22.22 -4.61
C TYR A 224 -17.59 22.48 -5.54
N ILE A 225 -18.70 21.80 -5.28
CA ILE A 225 -19.96 22.08 -5.97
C ILE A 225 -20.58 23.32 -5.35
N PRO A 226 -20.82 24.40 -6.13
CA PRO A 226 -21.43 25.61 -5.61
C PRO A 226 -22.84 25.32 -5.04
N GLN A 227 -23.02 25.55 -3.76
CA GLN A 227 -24.35 25.47 -3.14
C GLN A 227 -25.11 26.76 -3.45
N LEU A 228 -25.93 26.73 -4.47
CA LEU A 228 -26.82 27.83 -4.79
C LEU A 228 -27.95 27.89 -3.75
N THR A 229 -28.01 28.99 -2.98
CA THR A 229 -29.14 29.32 -2.13
C THR A 229 -29.89 30.47 -2.75
N TYR A 230 -31.19 30.33 -2.93
CA TYR A 230 -32.03 31.49 -3.28
C TYR A 230 -32.95 31.84 -2.12
N THR A 231 -33.30 33.10 -2.01
CA THR A 231 -34.27 33.54 -1.01
C THR A 231 -35.68 33.43 -1.59
N ALA A 232 -36.47 32.49 -1.09
CA ALA A 232 -37.85 32.37 -1.47
C ALA A 232 -38.65 33.63 -1.11
N ASP A 233 -39.79 33.91 -1.75
CA ASP A 233 -40.64 35.06 -1.53
C ASP A 233 -41.06 35.32 -0.08
N ASN A 234 -40.93 34.29 0.78
CA ASN A 234 -41.19 34.36 2.22
C ASN A 234 -39.95 34.75 3.07
N GLY A 235 -38.83 35.12 2.43
CA GLY A 235 -37.59 35.53 3.11
C GLY A 235 -36.77 34.39 3.70
N ARG A 236 -37.11 33.14 3.44
CA ARG A 236 -36.33 31.98 3.89
C ARG A 236 -35.33 31.54 2.82
N ALA A 237 -34.07 31.31 3.24
CA ALA A 237 -33.08 30.72 2.38
C ALA A 237 -33.43 29.24 2.12
N VAL A 238 -33.51 28.84 0.85
CA VAL A 238 -33.77 27.48 0.39
C VAL A 238 -32.55 26.97 -0.36
N LYS A 239 -32.01 25.81 0.05
CA LYS A 239 -30.96 25.13 -0.72
C LYS A 239 -31.60 24.45 -1.93
N LEU A 240 -31.13 24.78 -3.12
CA LEU A 240 -31.50 24.06 -4.34
C LEU A 240 -30.82 22.68 -4.31
N LYS A 241 -31.58 21.63 -4.59
CA LYS A 241 -31.00 20.32 -4.85
C LYS A 241 -30.25 20.36 -6.19
N THR A 242 -29.13 19.69 -6.27
CA THR A 242 -28.27 19.62 -7.47
C THR A 242 -29.01 19.08 -8.72
N GLU A 243 -30.12 18.37 -8.56
CA GLU A 243 -30.96 17.90 -9.66
C GLU A 243 -31.68 19.03 -10.39
N ASP A 244 -31.99 20.16 -9.69
CA ASP A 244 -32.69 21.30 -10.26
C ASP A 244 -31.73 22.22 -11.08
N ALA A 245 -30.43 22.02 -10.98
CA ALA A 245 -29.39 22.80 -11.67
C ALA A 245 -29.01 22.29 -13.07
N LYS A 246 -29.60 21.19 -13.54
CA LYS A 246 -29.23 20.53 -14.82
C LYS A 246 -30.11 20.88 -16.02
N GLU A 247 -30.99 21.86 -15.95
CA GLU A 247 -31.61 22.35 -17.19
C GLU A 247 -30.90 23.62 -17.68
N PRO A 248 -30.17 23.56 -18.81
CA PRO A 248 -29.73 24.78 -19.47
C PRO A 248 -30.93 25.45 -20.10
N ALA A 249 -31.12 26.72 -19.74
CA ALA A 249 -32.05 27.61 -20.40
C ALA A 249 -31.52 27.92 -21.82
N ASP A 250 -31.73 27.02 -22.76
CA ASP A 250 -31.63 27.28 -24.20
C ASP A 250 -33.05 27.31 -24.75
N LYS A 251 -33.70 28.46 -24.58
CA LYS A 251 -34.74 28.93 -25.50
C LYS A 251 -34.22 30.16 -26.19
N VAL A 252 -33.61 29.94 -27.33
CA VAL A 252 -33.38 30.94 -28.34
C VAL A 252 -34.74 31.48 -28.74
N VAL A 253 -34.97 32.73 -28.42
CA VAL A 253 -36.10 33.52 -28.98
C VAL A 253 -35.70 33.81 -30.43
N GLU A 254 -36.32 33.13 -31.37
CA GLU A 254 -36.34 33.57 -32.78
C GLU A 254 -37.16 34.84 -32.82
N ASP A 255 -36.48 35.94 -33.12
CA ASP A 255 -37.07 37.23 -33.39
C ASP A 255 -37.49 37.23 -34.89
N GLU A 256 -38.79 37.01 -35.09
CA GLU A 256 -39.41 37.32 -36.42
C GLU A 256 -39.52 38.81 -36.54
N SER A 257 -38.71 39.43 -37.38
CA SER A 257 -38.97 40.75 -37.94
C SER A 257 -39.11 40.63 -39.44
N GLU A 258 -40.33 40.49 -39.89
CA GLU A 258 -40.75 40.92 -41.24
C GLU A 258 -40.70 42.45 -41.35
N SER A 259 -40.09 42.94 -42.40
CA SER A 259 -40.61 43.89 -43.43
C SER A 259 -39.49 44.41 -44.27
#